data_4b74221be3ba920798516f0bf5981c31
#
_entry.id   4b74221be3ba920798516f0bf5981c31
#
_cell.length_a   1.000
_cell.length_b   1.000
_cell.length_c   1.000
_cell.angle_alpha   90.00
_cell.angle_beta   90.00
_cell.angle_gamma   90.00
#
_symmetry.space_group_name_H-M   'P 1'
#
loop_
_entity.id
_entity.type
_entity.pdbx_description
1 polymer ?
#
loop_
_entity_poly.entity_id
_entity_poly.type
_entity_poly.pdbx_seq_one_letter_code
_entity_poly.pdbx_strand_id
1 'polypeptide(L)'
;MAKRRIGFPRMDNYNVALKYLVETGCGCEYVMAPPMTRKTLELGSKYSPDFVCAPFKYTLGSMLEMLQSEGGVDAIVETGGVCRLGYYGALQKQILRDLGYEADFIDLAEMGKHKLRGYYAAAKRINPAISIAKAARTLPDALKAVRYIDEMEGRVRLDRGFERQRGSMKAVFDTFLQEISSAKNRKSLDAAYQKASAALSAVALDKPETPLRVGIVGEYYTVMDDFGNHNVEQILGYMGRGVEIHRWMTFTHRNLEYDEQADLQTIAPYVRYSMGPT
;
A
#
# COMPACT_ATOMS: atom_id res chain seq x y z
N MET A 1 8.66 -25.90 -15.27
CA MET A 1 7.26 -25.51 -15.01
C MET A 1 7.19 -23.98 -14.95
N ALA A 2 6.20 -23.38 -15.56
CA ALA A 2 5.94 -21.95 -15.43
C ALA A 2 5.68 -21.60 -13.97
N LYS A 3 6.14 -20.41 -13.53
CA LYS A 3 5.86 -19.94 -12.18
C LYS A 3 4.39 -19.55 -12.06
N ARG A 4 3.78 -19.86 -10.90
CA ARG A 4 2.42 -19.42 -10.60
C ARG A 4 2.36 -17.92 -10.50
N ARG A 5 1.38 -17.30 -11.13
CA ARG A 5 1.18 -15.84 -11.23
C ARG A 5 0.25 -15.37 -10.12
N ILE A 6 0.77 -14.56 -9.22
CA ILE A 6 0.08 -14.10 -8.01
C ILE A 6 -0.13 -12.59 -8.08
N GLY A 7 -1.39 -12.15 -7.90
CA GLY A 7 -1.76 -10.74 -7.81
C GLY A 7 -2.29 -10.37 -6.43
N PHE A 8 -2.15 -9.09 -6.08
CA PHE A 8 -2.82 -8.44 -4.97
C PHE A 8 -3.60 -7.25 -5.51
N PRO A 9 -4.73 -6.86 -4.90
CA PRO A 9 -5.35 -5.59 -5.22
C PRO A 9 -4.33 -4.46 -5.11
N ARG A 10 -4.53 -3.40 -5.85
CA ARG A 10 -3.63 -2.25 -5.80
C ARG A 10 -3.53 -1.71 -4.37
N MET A 11 -2.29 -1.57 -3.88
CA MET A 11 -1.94 -1.01 -2.58
C MET A 11 -0.88 0.08 -2.74
N ASP A 12 -1.07 0.89 -3.74
CA ASP A 12 -0.19 1.98 -4.15
C ASP A 12 1.30 1.59 -4.14
N ASN A 13 2.15 2.32 -3.44
CA ASN A 13 3.60 2.10 -3.39
C ASN A 13 4.00 0.78 -2.70
N TYR A 14 3.13 0.22 -1.85
CA TYR A 14 3.43 -1.01 -1.10
C TYR A 14 3.44 -2.28 -1.96
N ASN A 15 2.92 -2.21 -3.18
CA ASN A 15 2.95 -3.32 -4.13
C ASN A 15 4.39 -3.80 -4.41
N VAL A 16 5.41 -2.93 -4.31
CA VAL A 16 6.82 -3.35 -4.51
C VAL A 16 7.34 -4.23 -3.37
N ALA A 17 6.86 -4.02 -2.13
CA ALA A 17 7.16 -4.89 -1.00
C ALA A 17 6.45 -6.25 -1.11
N LEU A 18 5.20 -6.25 -1.60
CA LEU A 18 4.46 -7.48 -1.91
C LEU A 18 5.14 -8.27 -3.03
N LYS A 19 5.62 -7.59 -4.07
CA LYS A 19 6.44 -8.21 -5.12
C LYS A 19 7.66 -8.92 -4.56
N TYR A 20 8.41 -8.25 -3.68
CA TYR A 20 9.57 -8.85 -3.02
C TYR A 20 9.18 -10.13 -2.26
N LEU A 21 8.10 -10.10 -1.49
CA LEU A 21 7.60 -11.27 -0.75
C LEU A 21 7.21 -12.41 -1.68
N VAL A 22 6.46 -12.14 -2.73
CA VAL A 22 5.97 -13.15 -3.69
C VAL A 22 7.11 -13.76 -4.48
N GLU A 23 7.98 -12.93 -5.06
CA GLU A 23 9.06 -13.43 -5.94
C GLU A 23 10.21 -14.06 -5.14
N THR A 24 10.65 -13.40 -4.07
CA THR A 24 11.79 -13.85 -3.28
C THR A 24 11.38 -14.90 -2.25
N GLY A 25 10.27 -14.69 -1.53
CA GLY A 25 9.80 -15.57 -0.47
C GLY A 25 9.04 -16.78 -0.99
N CYS A 26 8.06 -16.56 -1.85
CA CYS A 26 7.17 -17.62 -2.32
C CYS A 26 7.67 -18.31 -3.61
N GLY A 27 8.60 -17.71 -4.35
CA GLY A 27 9.12 -18.25 -5.61
C GLY A 27 8.11 -18.23 -6.77
N CYS A 28 7.09 -17.37 -6.67
CA CYS A 28 6.06 -17.14 -7.68
C CYS A 28 6.42 -15.94 -8.57
N GLU A 29 5.63 -15.71 -9.60
CA GLU A 29 5.65 -14.49 -10.40
C GLU A 29 4.64 -13.49 -9.80
N TYR A 30 5.06 -12.24 -9.59
CA TYR A 30 4.16 -11.21 -9.11
C TYR A 30 3.53 -10.46 -10.28
N VAL A 31 2.20 -10.45 -10.36
CA VAL A 31 1.46 -9.63 -11.31
C VAL A 31 1.11 -8.31 -10.64
N MET A 32 1.79 -7.24 -11.06
CA MET A 32 1.56 -5.90 -10.51
C MET A 32 0.22 -5.36 -10.99
N ALA A 33 -0.66 -5.02 -10.06
CA ALA A 33 -1.87 -4.28 -10.40
C ALA A 33 -1.48 -2.92 -11.03
N PRO A 34 -2.11 -2.51 -12.14
CA PRO A 34 -1.85 -1.20 -12.73
C PRO A 34 -2.18 -0.07 -11.75
N PRO A 35 -1.62 1.13 -11.93
CA PRO A 35 -2.02 2.31 -11.17
C PRO A 35 -3.52 2.56 -11.28
N MET A 36 -4.14 3.03 -10.19
CA MET A 36 -5.55 3.40 -10.19
C MET A 36 -5.83 4.49 -11.20
N THR A 37 -6.92 4.32 -11.93
CA THR A 37 -7.38 5.26 -12.97
C THR A 37 -8.91 5.38 -12.92
N ARG A 38 -9.45 6.32 -13.69
CA ARG A 38 -10.89 6.41 -13.90
C ARG A 38 -11.48 5.10 -14.47
N LYS A 39 -10.75 4.43 -15.36
CA LYS A 39 -11.13 3.11 -15.89
C LYS A 39 -11.25 2.06 -14.78
N THR A 40 -10.29 2.03 -13.84
CA THR A 40 -10.33 1.12 -12.69
C THR A 40 -11.59 1.35 -11.85
N LEU A 41 -11.91 2.63 -11.56
CA LEU A 41 -13.11 3.00 -10.81
C LEU A 41 -14.41 2.64 -11.55
N GLU A 42 -14.48 2.93 -12.84
CA GLU A 42 -15.64 2.61 -13.68
C GLU A 42 -15.87 1.10 -13.75
N LEU A 43 -14.80 0.34 -13.97
CA LEU A 43 -14.84 -1.12 -14.02
C LEU A 43 -15.29 -1.72 -12.67
N GLY A 44 -14.71 -1.28 -11.58
CA GLY A 44 -15.10 -1.72 -10.23
C GLY A 44 -16.54 -1.30 -9.88
N SER A 45 -16.95 -0.08 -10.23
CA SER A 45 -18.31 0.43 -9.96
C SER A 45 -19.39 -0.34 -10.71
N LYS A 46 -19.09 -0.78 -11.94
CA LYS A 46 -20.03 -1.53 -12.78
C LYS A 46 -20.51 -2.83 -12.13
N TYR A 47 -19.65 -3.48 -11.36
CA TYR A 47 -19.92 -4.80 -10.77
C TYR A 47 -20.05 -4.77 -9.26
N SER A 48 -19.88 -3.60 -8.64
CA SER A 48 -20.04 -3.43 -7.20
C SER A 48 -21.52 -3.19 -6.83
N PRO A 49 -21.96 -3.63 -5.64
CA PRO A 49 -23.22 -3.16 -5.08
C PRO A 49 -23.25 -1.64 -4.87
N ASP A 50 -24.42 -1.01 -4.92
CA ASP A 50 -24.56 0.45 -4.87
C ASP A 50 -24.03 1.07 -3.59
N PHE A 51 -24.28 0.44 -2.44
CA PHE A 51 -23.97 0.97 -1.11
C PHE A 51 -22.66 0.49 -0.49
N VAL A 52 -21.70 0.06 -1.32
CA VAL A 52 -20.35 -0.23 -0.84
C VAL A 52 -19.47 1.03 -0.79
N CYS A 53 -18.48 1.04 0.08
CA CYS A 53 -17.51 2.15 0.14
C CYS A 53 -16.59 2.18 -1.09
N ALA A 54 -16.06 3.35 -1.40
CA ALA A 54 -15.19 3.58 -2.55
C ALA A 54 -14.02 2.59 -2.67
N PRO A 55 -13.30 2.23 -1.58
CA PRO A 55 -12.22 1.24 -1.62
C PRO A 55 -12.63 -0.12 -2.20
N PHE A 56 -13.87 -0.56 -1.98
CA PHE A 56 -14.37 -1.80 -2.59
C PHE A 56 -14.34 -1.72 -4.11
N LYS A 57 -14.78 -0.58 -4.66
CA LYS A 57 -14.82 -0.35 -6.11
C LYS A 57 -13.42 -0.29 -6.70
N TYR A 58 -12.49 0.39 -6.03
CA TYR A 58 -11.09 0.45 -6.46
C TYR A 58 -10.42 -0.93 -6.44
N THR A 59 -10.55 -1.68 -5.36
CA THR A 59 -9.92 -2.99 -5.25
C THR A 59 -10.53 -4.01 -6.22
N LEU A 60 -11.86 -4.01 -6.39
CA LEU A 60 -12.52 -4.87 -7.38
C LEU A 60 -12.09 -4.51 -8.82
N GLY A 61 -12.06 -3.22 -9.16
CA GLY A 61 -11.58 -2.76 -10.47
C GLY A 61 -10.14 -3.17 -10.74
N SER A 62 -9.27 -3.01 -9.75
CA SER A 62 -7.87 -3.43 -9.80
C SER A 62 -7.71 -4.95 -10.04
N MET A 63 -8.53 -5.78 -9.37
CA MET A 63 -8.54 -7.22 -9.58
C MET A 63 -8.99 -7.57 -11.01
N LEU A 64 -10.04 -6.91 -11.50
CA LEU A 64 -10.54 -7.13 -12.86
C LEU A 64 -9.52 -6.74 -13.91
N GLU A 65 -8.81 -5.62 -13.75
CA GLU A 65 -7.73 -5.22 -14.66
C GLU A 65 -6.59 -6.24 -14.68
N MET A 66 -6.21 -6.81 -13.51
CA MET A 66 -5.19 -7.87 -13.46
C MET A 66 -5.67 -9.16 -14.15
N LEU A 67 -6.92 -9.55 -13.93
CA LEU A 67 -7.50 -10.76 -14.56
C LEU A 67 -7.62 -10.61 -16.08
N GLN A 68 -7.84 -9.39 -16.56
CA GLN A 68 -7.95 -9.04 -17.99
C GLN A 68 -6.59 -8.76 -18.65
N SER A 69 -5.50 -8.68 -17.87
CA SER A 69 -4.17 -8.45 -18.40
C SER A 69 -3.66 -9.67 -19.17
N GLU A 70 -2.65 -9.48 -20.02
CA GLU A 70 -2.03 -10.55 -20.76
C GLU A 70 -1.50 -11.65 -19.84
N GLY A 71 -1.97 -12.87 -20.05
CA GLY A 71 -1.69 -14.04 -19.21
C GLY A 71 -2.43 -14.06 -17.87
N GLY A 72 -3.18 -13.03 -17.49
CA GLY A 72 -4.01 -12.99 -16.29
C GLY A 72 -3.26 -13.24 -14.97
N VAL A 73 -3.96 -13.75 -13.97
CA VAL A 73 -3.39 -14.22 -12.69
C VAL A 73 -3.95 -15.60 -12.35
N ASP A 74 -3.12 -16.47 -11.76
CA ASP A 74 -3.57 -17.80 -11.27
C ASP A 74 -4.22 -17.69 -9.89
N ALA A 75 -3.78 -16.71 -9.09
CA ALA A 75 -4.38 -16.44 -7.79
C ALA A 75 -4.33 -14.96 -7.41
N ILE A 76 -5.39 -14.51 -6.74
CA ILE A 76 -5.48 -13.21 -6.11
C ILE A 76 -5.42 -13.40 -4.59
N VAL A 77 -4.54 -12.64 -3.93
CA VAL A 77 -4.40 -12.69 -2.47
C VAL A 77 -5.02 -11.43 -1.88
N GLU A 78 -5.97 -11.61 -0.98
CA GLU A 78 -6.66 -10.55 -0.24
C GLU A 78 -6.20 -10.57 1.21
N THR A 79 -5.93 -9.40 1.79
CA THR A 79 -5.41 -9.29 3.15
C THR A 79 -6.49 -9.01 4.19
N GLY A 80 -7.67 -8.58 3.76
CA GLY A 80 -8.76 -8.19 4.65
C GLY A 80 -8.49 -6.90 5.43
N GLY A 81 -9.32 -6.64 6.43
CA GLY A 81 -9.21 -5.46 7.29
C GLY A 81 -10.14 -5.51 8.49
N VAL A 82 -10.01 -4.54 9.40
CA VAL A 82 -10.77 -4.51 10.69
C VAL A 82 -12.17 -3.93 10.57
N CYS A 83 -12.47 -3.19 9.51
CA CYS A 83 -13.82 -2.66 9.23
C CYS A 83 -14.57 -3.55 8.24
N ARG A 84 -15.52 -3.02 7.50
CA ARG A 84 -16.19 -3.74 6.39
C ARG A 84 -15.22 -4.30 5.34
N LEU A 85 -14.02 -3.75 5.27
CA LEU A 85 -12.91 -4.27 4.46
C LEU A 85 -12.66 -5.77 4.71
N GLY A 86 -12.89 -6.27 5.93
CA GLY A 86 -12.76 -7.68 6.28
C GLY A 86 -13.73 -8.61 5.54
N TYR A 87 -14.78 -8.07 4.93
CA TYR A 87 -15.76 -8.83 4.13
C TYR A 87 -15.57 -8.66 2.62
N TYR A 88 -14.65 -7.80 2.19
CA TYR A 88 -14.44 -7.55 0.76
C TYR A 88 -14.06 -8.83 0.03
N GLY A 89 -13.13 -9.60 0.58
CA GLY A 89 -12.64 -10.82 -0.02
C GLY A 89 -13.76 -11.80 -0.38
N ALA A 90 -14.72 -12.02 0.53
CA ALA A 90 -15.84 -12.93 0.30
C ALA A 90 -16.76 -12.45 -0.83
N LEU A 91 -17.12 -11.15 -0.82
CA LEU A 91 -18.03 -10.58 -1.81
C LEU A 91 -17.36 -10.43 -3.18
N GLN A 92 -16.12 -9.93 -3.23
CA GLN A 92 -15.37 -9.79 -4.47
C GLN A 92 -15.12 -11.14 -5.14
N LYS A 93 -14.76 -12.16 -4.37
CA LYS A 93 -14.65 -13.53 -4.86
C LYS A 93 -15.93 -14.02 -5.52
N GLN A 94 -17.10 -13.76 -4.90
CA GLN A 94 -18.37 -14.16 -5.47
C GLN A 94 -18.63 -13.42 -6.79
N ILE A 95 -18.45 -12.10 -6.81
CA ILE A 95 -18.61 -11.28 -8.02
C ILE A 95 -17.71 -11.77 -9.15
N LEU A 96 -16.43 -12.03 -8.87
CA LEU A 96 -15.47 -12.49 -9.86
C LEU A 96 -15.86 -13.87 -10.43
N ARG A 97 -16.38 -14.79 -9.59
CA ARG A 97 -16.90 -16.09 -10.03
C ARG A 97 -18.13 -15.96 -10.91
N ASP A 98 -19.07 -15.08 -10.54
CA ASP A 98 -20.28 -14.83 -11.31
C ASP A 98 -19.96 -14.21 -12.70
N LEU A 99 -18.81 -13.53 -12.80
CA LEU A 99 -18.26 -13.01 -14.05
C LEU A 99 -17.47 -14.07 -14.86
N GLY A 100 -17.35 -15.31 -14.35
CA GLY A 100 -16.68 -16.41 -15.05
C GLY A 100 -15.16 -16.46 -14.87
N TYR A 101 -14.58 -15.74 -13.89
CA TYR A 101 -13.15 -15.83 -13.60
C TYR A 101 -12.85 -17.00 -12.65
N GLU A 102 -11.89 -17.87 -13.06
CA GLU A 102 -11.50 -19.08 -12.32
C GLU A 102 -10.25 -18.91 -11.44
N ALA A 103 -9.72 -17.71 -11.30
CA ALA A 103 -8.55 -17.47 -10.45
C ALA A 103 -8.78 -17.96 -9.00
N ASP A 104 -7.75 -18.54 -8.39
CA ASP A 104 -7.82 -18.93 -6.98
C ASP A 104 -7.86 -17.69 -6.09
N PHE A 105 -8.79 -17.62 -5.16
CA PHE A 105 -8.95 -16.47 -4.26
C PHE A 105 -8.51 -16.85 -2.86
N ILE A 106 -7.41 -16.24 -2.39
CA ILE A 106 -6.77 -16.55 -1.12
C ILE A 106 -7.00 -15.38 -0.15
N ASP A 107 -7.95 -15.56 0.77
CA ASP A 107 -8.24 -14.59 1.81
C ASP A 107 -7.36 -14.86 3.03
N LEU A 108 -6.34 -14.01 3.23
CA LEU A 108 -5.42 -14.12 4.37
C LEU A 108 -6.08 -13.78 5.70
N ALA A 109 -7.08 -12.89 5.71
CA ALA A 109 -7.80 -12.55 6.94
C ALA A 109 -8.63 -13.73 7.44
N GLU A 110 -9.36 -14.40 6.55
CA GLU A 110 -10.13 -15.60 6.89
C GLU A 110 -9.21 -16.74 7.32
N MET A 111 -8.14 -16.99 6.57
CA MET A 111 -7.18 -18.05 6.90
C MET A 111 -6.42 -17.75 8.19
N GLY A 112 -6.11 -16.48 8.47
CA GLY A 112 -5.40 -16.02 9.68
C GLY A 112 -6.18 -16.28 10.97
N LYS A 113 -7.52 -16.41 10.93
CA LYS A 113 -8.34 -16.82 12.09
C LYS A 113 -7.87 -18.16 12.67
N HIS A 114 -7.29 -19.01 11.85
CA HIS A 114 -6.71 -20.29 12.26
C HIS A 114 -5.23 -20.19 12.69
N LYS A 115 -4.74 -18.98 12.97
CA LYS A 115 -3.37 -18.68 13.43
C LYS A 115 -2.31 -19.28 12.49
N LEU A 116 -1.23 -19.83 13.04
CA LEU A 116 -0.11 -20.36 12.24
C LEU A 116 -0.53 -21.44 11.23
N ARG A 117 -1.51 -22.28 11.57
CA ARG A 117 -2.01 -23.32 10.65
C ARG A 117 -2.68 -22.70 9.41
N GLY A 118 -3.44 -21.63 9.62
CA GLY A 118 -4.09 -20.92 8.52
C GLY A 118 -3.08 -20.24 7.59
N TYR A 119 -2.09 -19.54 8.14
CA TYR A 119 -1.02 -18.94 7.33
C TYR A 119 -0.18 -19.98 6.59
N TYR A 120 0.09 -21.13 7.21
CA TYR A 120 0.74 -22.25 6.53
C TYR A 120 -0.10 -22.75 5.35
N ALA A 121 -1.40 -22.94 5.53
CA ALA A 121 -2.32 -23.36 4.49
C ALA A 121 -2.38 -22.32 3.36
N ALA A 122 -2.44 -21.02 3.67
CA ALA A 122 -2.37 -19.93 2.70
C ALA A 122 -1.07 -19.98 1.87
N ALA A 123 0.07 -20.13 2.53
CA ALA A 123 1.35 -20.25 1.86
C ALA A 123 1.40 -21.43 0.90
N LYS A 124 0.86 -22.60 1.28
CA LYS A 124 0.75 -23.79 0.43
C LYS A 124 -0.23 -23.59 -0.73
N ARG A 125 -1.28 -22.79 -0.56
CA ARG A 125 -2.19 -22.41 -1.66
C ARG A 125 -1.51 -21.45 -2.64
N ILE A 126 -0.68 -20.50 -2.14
CA ILE A 126 0.12 -19.61 -3.00
C ILE A 126 1.08 -20.43 -3.85
N ASN A 127 1.84 -21.34 -3.23
CA ASN A 127 2.76 -22.23 -3.91
C ASN A 127 2.86 -23.57 -3.19
N PRO A 128 2.35 -24.67 -3.75
CA PRO A 128 2.46 -26.00 -3.12
C PRO A 128 3.91 -26.44 -2.85
N ALA A 129 4.86 -25.99 -3.66
CA ALA A 129 6.29 -26.27 -3.51
C ALA A 129 7.04 -25.25 -2.63
N ILE A 130 6.33 -24.33 -1.94
CA ILE A 130 6.97 -23.27 -1.14
C ILE A 130 7.89 -23.85 -0.06
N SER A 131 9.07 -23.27 0.05
CA SER A 131 9.94 -23.43 1.22
C SER A 131 9.44 -22.51 2.34
N ILE A 132 8.78 -23.10 3.33
CA ILE A 132 8.27 -22.32 4.49
C ILE A 132 9.39 -21.59 5.22
N ALA A 133 10.57 -22.24 5.36
CA ALA A 133 11.74 -21.60 5.96
C ALA A 133 12.19 -20.36 5.17
N LYS A 134 12.15 -20.41 3.84
CA LYS A 134 12.49 -19.26 2.98
C LYS A 134 11.44 -18.17 3.10
N ALA A 135 10.15 -18.49 3.04
CA ALA A 135 9.06 -17.52 3.21
C ALA A 135 9.13 -16.82 4.59
N ALA A 136 9.35 -17.60 5.66
CA ALA A 136 9.48 -17.07 7.02
C ALA A 136 10.69 -16.13 7.19
N ARG A 137 11.80 -16.38 6.50
CA ARG A 137 12.96 -15.49 6.50
C ARG A 137 12.73 -14.24 5.67
N THR A 138 11.94 -14.32 4.60
CA THR A 138 11.69 -13.20 3.69
C THR A 138 10.62 -12.24 4.24
N LEU A 139 9.69 -12.73 5.06
CA LEU A 139 8.61 -11.90 5.60
C LEU A 139 9.13 -10.69 6.42
N PRO A 140 10.09 -10.82 7.34
CA PRO A 140 10.64 -9.66 8.04
C PRO A 140 11.29 -8.63 7.11
N ASP A 141 11.89 -9.09 6.02
CA ASP A 141 12.49 -8.20 5.01
C ASP A 141 11.42 -7.44 4.22
N ALA A 142 10.32 -8.12 3.86
CA ALA A 142 9.18 -7.47 3.21
C ALA A 142 8.52 -6.43 4.12
N LEU A 143 8.33 -6.74 5.41
CA LEU A 143 7.82 -5.78 6.40
C LEU A 143 8.77 -4.60 6.61
N LYS A 144 10.08 -4.85 6.55
CA LYS A 144 11.10 -3.79 6.59
C LYS A 144 11.01 -2.89 5.36
N ALA A 145 10.80 -3.46 4.18
CA ALA A 145 10.58 -2.69 2.95
C ALA A 145 9.35 -1.78 3.06
N VAL A 146 8.26 -2.27 3.68
CA VAL A 146 7.07 -1.44 3.96
C VAL A 146 7.42 -0.24 4.84
N ARG A 147 8.17 -0.45 5.94
CA ARG A 147 8.61 0.66 6.81
C ARG A 147 9.50 1.66 6.08
N TYR A 148 10.38 1.19 5.23
CA TYR A 148 11.23 2.05 4.40
C TYR A 148 10.40 2.90 3.43
N ILE A 149 9.34 2.33 2.83
CA ILE A 149 8.44 3.06 1.96
C ILE A 149 7.70 4.15 2.75
N ASP A 150 7.12 3.81 3.92
CA ASP A 150 6.43 4.76 4.79
C ASP A 150 7.33 5.94 5.18
N GLU A 151 8.57 5.65 5.57
CA GLU A 151 9.52 6.68 5.99
C GLU A 151 9.90 7.60 4.83
N MET A 152 10.26 7.02 3.67
CA MET A 152 10.65 7.81 2.50
C MET A 152 9.47 8.64 1.98
N GLU A 153 8.30 8.06 1.88
CA GLU A 153 7.08 8.77 1.50
C GLU A 153 6.74 9.90 2.48
N GLY A 154 6.88 9.64 3.78
CA GLY A 154 6.70 10.65 4.84
C GLY A 154 7.63 11.85 4.65
N ARG A 155 8.91 11.62 4.38
CA ARG A 155 9.89 12.68 4.11
C ARG A 155 9.53 13.48 2.86
N VAL A 156 9.17 12.80 1.78
CA VAL A 156 8.73 13.46 0.54
C VAL A 156 7.49 14.32 0.81
N ARG A 157 6.54 13.81 1.57
CA ARG A 157 5.30 14.53 1.92
C ARG A 157 5.58 15.80 2.71
N LEU A 158 6.47 15.72 3.71
CA LEU A 158 6.81 16.87 4.56
C LEU A 158 7.55 17.99 3.83
N ASP A 159 8.38 17.65 2.85
CA ASP A 159 9.37 18.59 2.32
C ASP A 159 9.19 18.93 0.83
N ARG A 160 8.36 18.18 0.07
CA ARG A 160 8.15 18.41 -1.38
C ARG A 160 7.74 19.83 -1.75
N GLY A 161 6.98 20.49 -0.86
CA GLY A 161 6.52 21.85 -1.08
C GLY A 161 7.62 22.91 -1.07
N PHE A 162 8.77 22.58 -0.50
CA PHE A 162 9.90 23.48 -0.27
C PHE A 162 11.11 23.19 -1.16
N GLU A 163 11.04 22.19 -2.04
CA GLU A 163 12.15 21.86 -2.94
C GLU A 163 12.42 23.00 -3.95
N ARG A 164 13.69 23.42 -4.06
CA ARG A 164 14.07 24.47 -5.01
C ARG A 164 13.83 24.08 -6.46
N GLN A 165 14.05 22.82 -6.78
CA GLN A 165 13.72 22.25 -8.07
C GLN A 165 12.54 21.30 -7.90
N ARG A 166 11.38 21.74 -8.38
CA ARG A 166 10.12 21.00 -8.25
C ARG A 166 10.21 19.61 -8.86
N GLY A 167 9.81 18.59 -8.10
CA GLY A 167 9.83 17.18 -8.53
C GLY A 167 11.12 16.42 -8.17
N SER A 168 12.13 17.06 -7.60
CA SER A 168 13.38 16.42 -7.21
C SER A 168 13.16 15.30 -6.19
N MET A 169 12.36 15.55 -5.15
CA MET A 169 12.06 14.55 -4.12
C MET A 169 11.28 13.37 -4.69
N LYS A 170 10.31 13.66 -5.57
CA LYS A 170 9.56 12.60 -6.25
C LYS A 170 10.47 11.74 -7.11
N ALA A 171 11.39 12.32 -7.87
CA ALA A 171 12.33 11.56 -8.71
C ALA A 171 13.22 10.62 -7.87
N VAL A 172 13.68 11.07 -6.70
CA VAL A 172 14.42 10.21 -5.76
C VAL A 172 13.55 9.08 -5.26
N PHE A 173 12.31 9.37 -4.87
CA PHE A 173 11.37 8.37 -4.38
C PHE A 173 11.00 7.34 -5.45
N ASP A 174 10.73 7.77 -6.68
CA ASP A 174 10.44 6.87 -7.80
C ASP A 174 11.62 5.91 -8.07
N THR A 175 12.85 6.45 -8.03
CA THR A 175 14.07 5.64 -8.15
C THR A 175 14.18 4.62 -7.01
N PHE A 176 13.91 5.04 -5.78
CA PHE A 176 13.90 4.17 -4.61
C PHE A 176 12.88 3.01 -4.77
N LEU A 177 11.66 3.29 -5.22
CA LEU A 177 10.65 2.25 -5.46
C LEU A 177 11.10 1.24 -6.53
N GLN A 178 11.78 1.69 -7.59
CA GLN A 178 12.35 0.82 -8.60
C GLN A 178 13.46 -0.08 -8.03
N GLU A 179 14.33 0.45 -7.18
CA GLU A 179 15.38 -0.31 -6.52
C GLU A 179 14.80 -1.35 -5.54
N ILE A 180 13.80 -0.98 -4.72
CA ILE A 180 13.06 -1.93 -3.85
C ILE A 180 12.39 -3.03 -4.69
N SER A 181 11.72 -2.65 -5.79
CA SER A 181 11.07 -3.60 -6.70
C SER A 181 12.03 -4.61 -7.32
N SER A 182 13.29 -4.23 -7.48
CA SER A 182 14.35 -5.05 -8.08
C SER A 182 15.18 -5.82 -7.05
N ALA A 183 15.00 -5.53 -5.76
CA ALA A 183 15.77 -6.14 -4.68
C ALA A 183 15.54 -7.67 -4.60
N LYS A 184 16.60 -8.42 -4.28
CA LYS A 184 16.57 -9.89 -4.17
C LYS A 184 16.94 -10.41 -2.78
N ASN A 185 17.38 -9.52 -1.90
CA ASN A 185 17.78 -9.86 -0.53
C ASN A 185 17.77 -8.60 0.36
N ARG A 186 17.90 -8.81 1.67
CA ARG A 186 17.93 -7.75 2.68
C ARG A 186 19.01 -6.68 2.39
N LYS A 187 20.22 -7.12 2.00
CA LYS A 187 21.31 -6.17 1.73
C LYS A 187 20.97 -5.18 0.60
N SER A 188 20.28 -5.65 -0.46
CA SER A 188 19.85 -4.76 -1.54
C SER A 188 18.70 -3.84 -1.11
N LEU A 189 17.81 -4.27 -0.23
CA LEU A 189 16.78 -3.40 0.37
C LEU A 189 17.43 -2.30 1.21
N ASP A 190 18.37 -2.67 2.08
CA ASP A 190 19.07 -1.72 2.94
C ASP A 190 19.90 -0.72 2.12
N ALA A 191 20.56 -1.17 1.06
CA ALA A 191 21.32 -0.31 0.16
C ALA A 191 20.43 0.70 -0.58
N ALA A 192 19.26 0.27 -1.09
CA ALA A 192 18.29 1.15 -1.74
C ALA A 192 17.79 2.23 -0.77
N TYR A 193 17.45 1.85 0.47
CA TYR A 193 17.03 2.78 1.49
C TYR A 193 18.13 3.81 1.85
N GLN A 194 19.35 3.36 2.12
CA GLN A 194 20.46 4.27 2.47
C GLN A 194 20.76 5.26 1.35
N LYS A 195 20.76 4.80 0.11
CA LYS A 195 20.97 5.64 -1.07
C LYS A 195 19.86 6.69 -1.21
N ALA A 196 18.60 6.27 -1.11
CA ALA A 196 17.46 7.18 -1.20
C ALA A 196 17.44 8.18 -0.04
N SER A 197 17.72 7.73 1.19
CA SER A 197 17.79 8.60 2.36
C SER A 197 18.85 9.68 2.21
N ALA A 198 20.05 9.32 1.73
CA ALA A 198 21.11 10.28 1.44
C ALA A 198 20.70 11.26 0.32
N ALA A 199 20.10 10.75 -0.76
CA ALA A 199 19.66 11.57 -1.88
C ALA A 199 18.55 12.56 -1.49
N LEU A 200 17.55 12.14 -0.68
CA LEU A 200 16.52 13.05 -0.16
C LEU A 200 17.13 14.14 0.75
N SER A 201 18.13 13.79 1.57
CA SER A 201 18.81 14.76 2.42
C SER A 201 19.66 15.76 1.63
N ALA A 202 20.06 15.43 0.41
CA ALA A 202 20.82 16.32 -0.48
C ALA A 202 19.93 17.22 -1.34
N VAL A 203 18.62 17.03 -1.35
CA VAL A 203 17.69 17.91 -2.07
C VAL A 203 17.72 19.30 -1.44
N ALA A 204 17.99 20.31 -2.26
CA ALA A 204 18.01 21.70 -1.81
C ALA A 204 16.57 22.17 -1.52
N LEU A 205 16.35 22.61 -0.29
CA LEU A 205 15.05 23.12 0.18
C LEU A 205 15.11 24.63 0.45
N ASP A 206 13.97 25.27 0.28
CA ASP A 206 13.72 26.67 0.70
C ASP A 206 12.54 26.67 1.68
N LYS A 207 12.77 26.03 2.85
CA LYS A 207 11.75 25.84 3.88
C LYS A 207 11.81 26.95 4.90
N PRO A 208 10.71 27.71 5.14
CA PRO A 208 10.68 28.75 6.16
C PRO A 208 10.76 28.13 7.57
N GLU A 209 11.21 28.92 8.56
CA GLU A 209 11.28 28.49 9.96
C GLU A 209 9.91 28.04 10.51
N THR A 210 8.83 28.70 10.07
CA THR A 210 7.46 28.41 10.46
C THR A 210 6.60 28.13 9.22
N PRO A 211 6.68 26.89 8.65
CA PRO A 211 5.87 26.53 7.50
C PRO A 211 4.38 26.42 7.87
N LEU A 212 3.51 26.70 6.91
CA LEU A 212 2.11 26.32 7.05
C LEU A 212 2.02 24.80 7.13
N ARG A 213 1.37 24.29 8.17
CA ARG A 213 1.16 22.86 8.39
C ARG A 213 -0.28 22.47 8.12
N VAL A 214 -0.48 21.42 7.35
CA VAL A 214 -1.81 20.89 7.02
C VAL A 214 -1.85 19.40 7.35
N GLY A 215 -2.82 18.99 8.18
CA GLY A 215 -3.10 17.59 8.48
C GLY A 215 -4.10 17.00 7.49
N ILE A 216 -3.82 15.83 6.95
CA ILE A 216 -4.75 15.07 6.11
C ILE A 216 -5.33 13.94 6.94
N VAL A 217 -6.65 13.93 7.06
CA VAL A 217 -7.44 12.87 7.71
C VAL A 217 -8.51 12.37 6.75
N GLY A 218 -8.84 11.08 6.84
CA GLY A 218 -9.84 10.49 5.96
C GLY A 218 -9.91 8.97 6.07
N GLU A 219 -10.59 8.35 5.14
CA GLU A 219 -10.70 6.91 5.05
C GLU A 219 -9.33 6.31 4.63
N TYR A 220 -8.96 5.22 5.29
CA TYR A 220 -7.64 4.59 5.21
C TYR A 220 -7.10 4.40 3.78
N TYR A 221 -7.87 3.75 2.91
CA TYR A 221 -7.44 3.46 1.55
C TYR A 221 -7.34 4.74 0.70
N THR A 222 -8.37 5.58 0.80
CA THR A 222 -8.47 6.82 0.01
C THR A 222 -7.34 7.80 0.34
N VAL A 223 -6.99 7.98 1.62
CA VAL A 223 -5.91 8.93 1.97
C VAL A 223 -4.53 8.45 1.53
N MET A 224 -4.36 7.16 1.25
CA MET A 224 -3.09 6.56 0.86
C MET A 224 -2.94 6.36 -0.65
N ASP A 225 -4.01 6.45 -1.42
CA ASP A 225 -3.99 6.29 -2.87
C ASP A 225 -4.08 7.65 -3.56
N ASP A 226 -3.08 7.99 -4.37
CA ASP A 226 -2.97 9.30 -5.03
C ASP A 226 -4.14 9.58 -5.98
N PHE A 227 -4.68 8.56 -6.66
CA PHE A 227 -5.86 8.72 -7.51
C PHE A 227 -7.12 8.90 -6.66
N GLY A 228 -7.28 8.10 -5.61
CA GLY A 228 -8.43 8.14 -4.70
C GLY A 228 -8.58 9.48 -3.98
N ASN A 229 -7.46 10.11 -3.60
CA ASN A 229 -7.41 11.41 -2.94
C ASN A 229 -7.21 12.61 -3.90
N HIS A 230 -7.26 12.38 -5.20
CA HIS A 230 -7.05 13.42 -6.23
C HIS A 230 -5.69 14.13 -6.15
N ASN A 231 -4.63 13.43 -5.77
CA ASN A 231 -3.28 13.97 -5.58
C ASN A 231 -3.23 15.14 -4.56
N VAL A 232 -4.09 15.12 -3.56
CA VAL A 232 -4.23 16.22 -2.59
C VAL A 232 -2.90 16.57 -1.90
N GLU A 233 -2.07 15.58 -1.57
CA GLU A 233 -0.75 15.81 -0.97
C GLU A 233 0.17 16.61 -1.90
N GLN A 234 0.15 16.31 -3.19
CA GLN A 234 0.95 17.03 -4.17
C GLN A 234 0.41 18.43 -4.42
N ILE A 235 -0.90 18.56 -4.57
CA ILE A 235 -1.56 19.85 -4.83
C ILE A 235 -1.32 20.81 -3.66
N LEU A 236 -1.61 20.38 -2.43
CA LEU A 236 -1.42 21.19 -1.23
C LEU A 236 0.05 21.49 -0.98
N GLY A 237 0.94 20.51 -1.13
CA GLY A 237 2.37 20.70 -0.89
C GLY A 237 2.97 21.85 -1.72
N TYR A 238 2.50 22.01 -2.95
CA TYR A 238 2.99 23.06 -3.86
C TYR A 238 2.19 24.36 -3.83
N MET A 239 1.24 24.52 -2.91
CA MET A 239 0.48 25.78 -2.81
C MET A 239 1.32 26.90 -2.20
N GLY A 240 1.19 28.11 -2.76
CA GLY A 240 1.83 29.32 -2.27
C GLY A 240 3.37 29.21 -2.21
N ARG A 241 3.92 29.31 -0.99
CA ARG A 241 5.36 29.15 -0.69
C ARG A 241 5.71 27.74 -0.21
N GLY A 242 4.84 26.76 -0.44
CA GLY A 242 4.96 25.40 0.06
C GLY A 242 4.20 25.19 1.37
N VAL A 243 3.73 23.96 1.55
CA VAL A 243 2.97 23.52 2.74
C VAL A 243 3.58 22.22 3.26
N GLU A 244 3.77 22.13 4.55
CA GLU A 244 4.19 20.91 5.25
C GLU A 244 2.96 20.01 5.47
N ILE A 245 2.92 18.87 4.78
CA ILE A 245 1.78 17.96 4.83
C ILE A 245 2.02 16.87 5.87
N HIS A 246 1.08 16.74 6.79
CA HIS A 246 1.05 15.70 7.81
C HIS A 246 -0.07 14.71 7.52
N ARG A 247 0.24 13.43 7.44
CA ARG A 247 -0.70 12.33 7.39
C ARG A 247 -0.31 11.30 8.45
N TRP A 248 -1.18 11.09 9.40
CA TRP A 248 -0.97 10.13 10.47
C TRP A 248 -1.02 8.69 9.96
N MET A 249 -1.98 8.42 9.08
CA MET A 249 -2.23 7.07 8.58
C MET A 249 -1.17 6.62 7.59
N THR A 250 -0.45 5.55 7.94
CA THR A 250 0.46 4.82 7.06
C THR A 250 0.13 3.33 7.08
N PHE A 251 0.71 2.56 6.17
CA PHE A 251 0.50 1.11 6.17
C PHE A 251 1.10 0.47 7.42
N THR A 252 2.29 0.90 7.83
CA THR A 252 2.98 0.41 9.02
C THR A 252 2.16 0.71 10.27
N HIS A 253 1.77 1.96 10.46
CA HIS A 253 0.99 2.38 11.62
C HIS A 253 -0.30 1.57 11.72
N ARG A 254 -1.07 1.49 10.63
CA ARG A 254 -2.37 0.83 10.63
C ARG A 254 -2.32 -0.68 10.81
N ASN A 255 -1.34 -1.36 10.22
CA ASN A 255 -1.35 -2.83 10.14
C ASN A 255 -0.31 -3.51 11.04
N LEU A 256 0.72 -2.78 11.48
CA LEU A 256 1.84 -3.35 12.22
C LEU A 256 2.02 -2.75 13.62
N GLU A 257 1.64 -1.49 13.80
CA GLU A 257 1.95 -0.71 15.01
C GLU A 257 0.70 -0.05 15.63
N TYR A 258 -0.50 -0.42 15.19
CA TYR A 258 -1.73 0.19 15.71
C TYR A 258 -1.89 -0.08 17.21
N ASP A 259 -1.91 1.01 17.98
CA ASP A 259 -2.21 1.03 19.41
C ASP A 259 -3.29 2.11 19.67
N GLU A 260 -4.51 1.68 19.91
CA GLU A 260 -5.66 2.57 20.10
C GLU A 260 -5.44 3.55 21.26
N GLN A 261 -4.82 3.12 22.36
CA GLN A 261 -4.59 3.98 23.53
C GLN A 261 -3.52 5.03 23.25
N ALA A 262 -2.42 4.64 22.59
CA ALA A 262 -1.37 5.58 22.19
C ALA A 262 -1.89 6.59 21.18
N ASP A 263 -2.71 6.16 20.23
CA ASP A 263 -3.34 7.02 19.24
C ASP A 263 -4.29 8.03 19.88
N LEU A 264 -5.15 7.59 20.79
CA LEU A 264 -6.06 8.48 21.53
C LEU A 264 -5.29 9.52 22.36
N GLN A 265 -4.20 9.13 23.01
CA GLN A 265 -3.35 10.06 23.76
C GLN A 265 -2.70 11.09 22.85
N THR A 266 -2.26 10.68 21.64
CA THR A 266 -1.65 11.57 20.67
C THR A 266 -2.65 12.58 20.09
N ILE A 267 -3.90 12.17 19.86
CA ILE A 267 -4.94 12.99 19.26
C ILE A 267 -5.66 13.86 20.31
N ALA A 268 -5.77 13.41 21.56
CA ALA A 268 -6.54 14.06 22.61
C ALA A 268 -6.23 15.57 22.79
N PRO A 269 -4.97 16.04 22.75
CA PRO A 269 -4.66 17.46 22.86
C PRO A 269 -5.30 18.32 21.75
N TYR A 270 -5.32 17.79 20.52
CA TYR A 270 -5.89 18.48 19.35
C TYR A 270 -7.41 18.50 19.39
N VAL A 271 -8.04 17.39 19.80
CA VAL A 271 -9.51 17.30 19.96
C VAL A 271 -10.01 18.27 21.03
N ARG A 272 -9.35 18.33 22.18
CA ARG A 272 -9.71 19.26 23.28
C ARG A 272 -9.63 20.71 22.84
N TYR A 273 -8.64 21.06 22.04
CA TYR A 273 -8.47 22.44 21.52
C TYR A 273 -9.57 22.78 20.51
N SER A 274 -9.95 21.86 19.63
CA SER A 274 -10.94 22.10 18.57
C SER A 274 -12.39 22.13 19.07
N MET A 275 -12.71 21.39 20.14
CA MET A 275 -14.08 21.30 20.66
C MET A 275 -14.40 22.39 21.70
N GLY A 276 -13.44 23.17 22.17
CA GLY A 276 -13.62 24.18 23.20
C GLY A 276 -14.00 23.61 24.57
N PRO A 277 -14.03 24.40 25.60
CA PRO A 277 -14.61 23.97 26.87
C PRO A 277 -16.14 23.86 26.72
N THR A 278 -16.66 22.66 26.87
CA THR A 278 -18.11 22.45 27.11
C THR A 278 -18.45 22.85 28.54
#